data_b3a6eb76c97c7ef6754a0e2c28ff414e
#
_entry.id   b3a6eb76c97c7ef6754a0e2c28ff414e
#
_cell.length_a   1.000
_cell.length_b   1.000
_cell.length_c   1.000
_cell.angle_alpha   90.00
_cell.angle_beta   90.00
_cell.angle_gamma   90.00
#
_symmetry.space_group_name_H-M   'P 1'
#
loop_
_entity.id
_entity.type
_entity.pdbx_description
1 polymer ?
#
loop_
_entity_poly.entity_id
_entity_poly.type
_entity_poly.pdbx_seq_one_letter_code
_entity_poly.pdbx_strand_id
1 'polypeptide(L)' 'MVKLILRNKEYEVKPGMTLLSALEKISVIPESVIATRAGEMILEDEILKDGDVVKLIAVISGGSNIDVSKNVDRK' A
#
# COMPACT_ATOMS: atom_id res chain seq x y z
N MET A 1 -17.76 -3.78 -4.25
CA MET A 1 -16.60 -2.87 -4.42
C MET A 1 -15.48 -3.25 -3.47
N VAL A 2 -14.28 -2.90 -3.81
CA VAL A 2 -13.12 -3.12 -2.95
C VAL A 2 -12.83 -1.83 -2.19
N LYS A 3 -12.59 -1.93 -0.90
CA LYS A 3 -12.30 -0.76 -0.07
C LYS A 3 -10.80 -0.72 0.25
N LEU A 4 -10.20 0.44 0.00
CA LEU A 4 -8.80 0.68 0.35
C LEU A 4 -8.77 1.74 1.43
N ILE A 5 -8.08 1.44 2.53
CA ILE A 5 -8.04 2.33 3.69
C ILE A 5 -6.60 2.80 3.87
N LEU A 6 -6.40 4.11 3.79
CA LEU A 6 -5.09 4.71 4.03
C LEU A 6 -5.26 5.79 5.09
N ARG A 7 -4.68 5.51 6.26
CA ARG A 7 -4.82 6.38 7.42
C ARG A 7 -6.30 6.49 7.76
N ASN A 8 -6.87 7.69 7.71
CA ASN A 8 -8.29 7.85 7.99
C ASN A 8 -9.11 8.13 6.73
N LYS A 9 -8.56 7.77 5.56
CA LYS A 9 -9.28 7.92 4.29
C LYS A 9 -9.63 6.57 3.73
N GLU A 10 -10.82 6.48 3.15
CA GLU A 10 -11.29 5.27 2.50
C GLU A 10 -11.52 5.53 1.03
N TYR A 11 -11.06 4.60 0.22
CA TYR A 11 -11.24 4.67 -1.23
C TYR A 11 -11.95 3.41 -1.68
N GLU A 12 -12.76 3.53 -2.73
CA GLU A 12 -13.44 2.37 -3.31
C GLU A 12 -13.01 2.20 -4.74
N VAL A 13 -12.70 0.96 -5.10
CA VAL A 13 -12.33 0.61 -6.46
C VAL A 13 -13.10 -0.64 -6.87
N LYS A 14 -13.16 -0.87 -8.18
CA LYS A 14 -13.87 -2.03 -8.70
C LYS A 14 -13.06 -3.30 -8.43
N PRO A 15 -13.76 -4.43 -8.20
CA PRO A 15 -13.05 -5.69 -8.07
C PRO A 15 -12.51 -6.17 -9.40
N GLY A 16 -11.60 -7.14 -9.34
CA GLY A 16 -11.06 -7.76 -10.52
C GLY A 16 -9.76 -7.17 -11.01
N MET A 17 -9.31 -6.07 -10.42
CA MET A 17 -8.03 -5.49 -10.77
C MET A 17 -6.96 -5.91 -9.78
N THR A 18 -5.69 -5.73 -10.16
CA THR A 18 -4.59 -5.99 -9.26
C THR A 18 -4.48 -4.87 -8.22
N LEU A 19 -3.78 -5.17 -7.13
CA LEU A 19 -3.51 -4.16 -6.13
C LEU A 19 -2.76 -2.98 -6.75
N LEU A 20 -1.80 -3.26 -7.63
CA LEU A 20 -1.06 -2.19 -8.29
C LEU A 20 -1.99 -1.24 -9.04
N SER A 21 -2.90 -1.80 -9.82
CA SER A 21 -3.86 -0.99 -10.58
C SER A 21 -4.73 -0.15 -9.62
N ALA A 22 -5.16 -0.76 -8.53
CA ALA A 22 -5.99 -0.05 -7.56
C ALA A 22 -5.25 1.13 -6.94
N LEU A 23 -3.98 0.92 -6.58
CA LEU A 23 -3.18 2.00 -6.00
C LEU A 23 -2.98 3.13 -7.00
N GLU A 24 -2.76 2.79 -8.26
CA GLU A 24 -2.61 3.81 -9.29
C GLU A 24 -3.89 4.62 -9.47
N LYS A 25 -5.03 3.95 -9.33
CA LYS A 25 -6.31 4.65 -9.48
C LYS A 25 -6.54 5.70 -8.40
N ILE A 26 -6.03 5.47 -7.22
CA ILE A 26 -6.20 6.43 -6.12
C ILE A 26 -4.96 7.30 -5.93
N SER A 27 -4.04 7.26 -6.90
CA SER A 27 -2.84 8.11 -6.91
C SER A 27 -1.92 7.86 -5.73
N VAL A 28 -1.85 6.60 -5.30
CA VAL A 28 -0.92 6.20 -4.23
C VAL A 28 0.26 5.50 -4.87
N ILE A 29 1.46 5.89 -4.46
CA ILE A 29 2.68 5.28 -4.97
C ILE A 29 2.83 3.90 -4.32
N PRO A 30 2.86 2.81 -5.13
CA PRO A 30 2.87 1.47 -4.54
C PRO A 30 4.05 1.21 -3.61
N GLU A 31 5.19 1.82 -3.90
CA GLU A 31 6.40 1.59 -3.11
C GLU A 31 6.35 2.30 -1.76
N SER A 32 5.38 3.18 -1.56
CA SER A 32 5.28 3.94 -0.33
C SER A 32 4.32 3.34 0.68
N VAL A 33 3.68 2.22 0.34
CA VAL A 33 2.71 1.60 1.24
C VAL A 33 2.90 0.10 1.26
N ILE A 34 2.50 -0.50 2.36
CA ILE A 34 2.35 -1.94 2.51
C ILE A 34 0.86 -2.22 2.60
N ALA A 35 0.40 -3.18 1.82
CA ALA A 35 -1.02 -3.52 1.78
C ALA A 35 -1.26 -4.80 2.56
N THR A 36 -2.31 -4.79 3.39
CA THR A 36 -2.72 -5.98 4.12
C THR A 36 -4.20 -6.23 3.87
N ARG A 37 -4.57 -7.51 3.83
CA ARG A 37 -5.94 -7.93 3.67
C ARG A 37 -6.18 -9.04 4.67
N ALA A 38 -7.17 -8.84 5.55
CA ALA A 38 -7.48 -9.80 6.62
C ALA A 38 -6.26 -10.08 7.50
N GLY A 39 -5.44 -9.06 7.72
CA GLY A 39 -4.26 -9.19 8.57
C GLY A 39 -3.04 -9.77 7.90
N GLU A 40 -3.13 -10.10 6.60
CA GLU A 40 -2.00 -10.68 5.86
C GLU A 40 -1.53 -9.69 4.80
N MET A 41 -0.21 -9.59 4.66
CA MET A 41 0.37 -8.73 3.64
C MET A 41 0.12 -9.33 2.26
N ILE A 42 -0.29 -8.47 1.32
CA ILE A 42 -0.49 -8.90 -0.06
C ILE A 42 0.45 -8.12 -0.96
N LEU A 43 0.71 -8.69 -2.12
CA LEU A 43 1.64 -8.10 -3.08
C LEU A 43 0.89 -7.36 -4.18
N GLU A 44 1.64 -6.65 -5.00
CA GLU A 44 1.07 -5.79 -6.04
C GLU A 44 0.28 -6.56 -7.09
N ASP A 45 0.64 -7.80 -7.33
CA ASP A 45 -0.03 -8.61 -8.36
C ASP A 45 -1.25 -9.35 -7.83
N GLU A 46 -1.60 -9.12 -6.59
CA GLU A 46 -2.77 -9.77 -5.99
C GLU A 46 -4.04 -9.20 -6.61
N ILE A 47 -4.96 -10.09 -7.01
CA ILE A 47 -6.24 -9.67 -7.57
C ILE A 47 -7.20 -9.34 -6.43
N LEU A 48 -7.83 -8.18 -6.52
CA LEU A 48 -8.77 -7.74 -5.50
C LEU A 48 -10.17 -8.22 -5.87
N LYS A 49 -10.88 -8.72 -4.87
CA LYS A 49 -12.20 -9.31 -5.07
C LYS A 49 -13.25 -8.46 -4.41
N ASP A 50 -14.48 -8.61 -4.89
CA ASP A 50 -15.60 -7.86 -4.33
C ASP A 50 -15.73 -8.14 -2.83
N GLY A 51 -15.87 -7.07 -2.07
CA GLY A 51 -15.97 -7.18 -0.63
C GLY A 51 -14.65 -7.13 0.10
N ASP A 52 -13.53 -7.12 -0.63
CA ASP A 52 -12.22 -7.04 0.01
C ASP A 52 -12.04 -5.69 0.69
N VAL A 53 -11.39 -5.72 1.85
CA VAL A 53 -10.99 -4.51 2.56
C VAL A 53 -9.47 -4.58 2.69
N VAL A 54 -8.79 -3.66 2.04
CA VAL A 54 -7.34 -3.63 2.02
C VAL A 54 -6.87 -2.42 2.83
N LYS A 55 -6.07 -2.69 3.84
CA LYS A 55 -5.50 -1.63 4.67
C LYS A 55 -4.12 -1.29 4.15
N LEU A 56 -3.90 -0.01 3.89
CA LEU A 56 -2.62 0.48 3.37
C LEU A 56 -1.88 1.17 4.50
N ILE A 57 -0.65 0.74 4.71
CA ILE A 57 0.19 1.28 5.77
C ILE A 57 1.31 2.06 5.10
N ALA A 58 1.35 3.36 5.36
CA ALA A 58 2.38 4.20 4.77
C ALA A 58 3.73 3.87 5.39
N VAL A 59 4.73 3.67 4.54
CA VAL A 59 6.08 3.44 5.01
C VAL A 59 6.94 4.61 4.54
N ILE A 60 7.85 5.03 5.40
CA ILE A 60 8.75 6.12 5.07
C ILE A 60 10.04 5.48 4.58
N SER A 61 10.32 5.73 3.33
CA SER A 61 11.57 5.27 2.79
C SER A 61 12.57 6.40 2.93
N GLY A 62 13.52 6.14 3.41
CA GLY A 62 14.53 6.96 3.54
C GLY A 62 14.86 8.28 3.59
N GLY A 63 14.24 8.12 3.86
CA GLY A 63 14.43 8.69 3.99
C GLY A 63 14.67 9.08 4.21
N SER A 64 14.74 9.00 4.40
CA SER A 64 14.92 9.14 4.59
C SER A 64 15.43 9.02 4.85
N ASN A 65 15.82 8.83 4.93
CA ASN A 65 16.19 8.57 5.18
C ASN A 65 16.88 8.47 5.26
N ILE A 66 17.33 8.52 5.41
CA ILE A 66 17.80 8.27 5.56
C ILE A 66 18.43 8.11 5.64
N ASP A 67 18.99 8.09 5.82
CA ASP A 67 19.39 7.78 6.03
C ASP A 67 20.09 7.54 6.05
N VAL A 68 20.61 7.60 6.20
CA VAL A 68 20.97 7.23 6.39
C VAL A 68 21.63 7.01 6.46
N SER A 69 22.07 7.25 6.60
CA SER A 69 22.38 6.91 6.86
C SER A 69 22.74 6.75 7.07
N LYS A 70 23.14 7.08 7.23
CA LYS A 70 23.18 6.69 7.70
C LYS A 70 23.47 6.15 7.92
N ASN A 71 24.10 6.37 7.99
CA ASN A 71 24.18 5.61 8.37
C ASN A 71 24.54 5.04 8.41
N VAL A 72 24.98 5.32 8.45
CA VAL A 72 25.04 4.62 8.66
C VAL A 72 25.31 4.05 8.77
N ASP A 73 25.81 4.39 8.81
CA ASP A 73 25.79 3.72 9.05
C ASP A 73 25.93 3.31 9.21
N ARG A 74 26.33 3.72 9.34
CA ARG A 74 26.20 3.18 9.63
C ARG A 74 26.21 2.72 9.84
N LYS A 75 26.70 3.10 9.75
CA LYS A 75 26.50 2.58 10.01
C LYS A 75 26.32 2.10 10.13
#